data_44d8dae62d90030c3fdac875d3bcf347
#
_entry.id   44d8dae62d90030c3fdac875d3bcf347
#
_cell.length_a   1.000
_cell.length_b   1.000
_cell.length_c   1.000
_cell.angle_alpha   90.00
_cell.angle_beta   90.00
_cell.angle_gamma   90.00
#
_symmetry.space_group_name_H-M   'P 1'
#
loop_
_entity.id
_entity.type
_entity.pdbx_description
1 polymer ?
#
loop_
_entity_poly.entity_id
_entity_poly.type
_entity_poly.pdbx_seq_one_letter_code
_entity_poly.pdbx_strand_id
1 'polypeptide(L)'
;AAIFRAMGNSNIAMKTSLLMNSINVFGNALLIFGFHRGVEGVAIPTVVSRGVACVVILILLNNQEHELHILHPYPFKIKWNVLKKILYIGIPNGLENSMFQLGKIAVLSLVSGLGTASLAANAVGNNIANFAILPGMSFGFALLTVCAQCVGAGDFEQVKYYTKHMMRVEYLCLIASNLIVILALPFILSVY
;
A
#
# COMPACT_ATOMS: atom_id res chain seq x y z
N ALA A 1 8.30 5.24 5.02
CA ALA A 1 7.65 5.65 3.75
C ALA A 1 6.47 6.63 3.99
N ALA A 2 5.53 6.33 4.94
CA ALA A 2 4.37 7.20 5.20
C ALA A 2 4.77 8.63 5.63
N ILE A 3 5.77 8.78 6.49
CA ILE A 3 6.30 10.07 6.94
C ILE A 3 6.78 10.89 5.74
N PHE A 4 7.58 10.33 4.85
CA PHE A 4 8.08 11.04 3.66
C PHE A 4 6.95 11.44 2.70
N ARG A 5 5.91 10.62 2.57
CA ARG A 5 4.71 11.00 1.81
C ARG A 5 3.97 12.17 2.45
N ALA A 6 3.82 12.17 3.77
CA ALA A 6 3.18 13.28 4.50
C ALA A 6 3.95 14.61 4.34
N MET A 7 5.28 14.56 4.19
CA MET A 7 6.14 15.70 3.88
C MET A 7 6.04 16.17 2.41
N GLY A 8 5.24 15.53 1.56
CA GLY A 8 5.19 15.82 0.13
C GLY A 8 6.32 15.19 -0.69
N ASN A 9 7.29 14.54 -0.05
CA ASN A 9 8.43 13.92 -0.73
C ASN A 9 8.15 12.45 -1.10
N SER A 10 7.23 12.26 -2.04
CA SER A 10 6.83 10.94 -2.54
C SER A 10 7.96 10.21 -3.29
N ASN A 11 8.95 10.96 -3.82
CA ASN A 11 10.07 10.39 -4.58
C ASN A 11 10.91 9.43 -3.73
N ILE A 12 11.16 9.76 -2.48
CA ILE A 12 11.90 8.90 -1.54
C ILE A 12 11.13 7.61 -1.29
N ALA A 13 9.83 7.72 -1.03
CA ALA A 13 8.97 6.56 -0.81
C ALA A 13 8.90 5.66 -2.05
N MET A 14 8.82 6.26 -3.25
CA MET A 14 8.81 5.54 -4.53
C MET A 14 10.14 4.81 -4.77
N LYS A 15 11.28 5.51 -4.64
CA LYS A 15 12.62 4.91 -4.84
C LYS A 15 12.88 3.76 -3.88
N THR A 16 12.50 3.92 -2.60
CA THR A 16 12.66 2.86 -1.59
C THR A 16 11.77 1.65 -1.90
N SER A 17 10.52 1.88 -2.36
CA SER A 17 9.63 0.79 -2.76
C SER A 17 10.13 0.09 -4.03
N LEU A 18 10.66 0.83 -5.00
CA LEU A 18 11.27 0.26 -6.20
C LEU A 18 12.48 -0.61 -5.85
N LEU A 19 13.38 -0.12 -5.01
CA LEU A 19 14.54 -0.87 -4.52
C LEU A 19 14.11 -2.15 -3.81
N MET A 20 13.13 -2.06 -2.90
CA MET A 20 12.59 -3.21 -2.17
C MET A 20 12.02 -4.27 -3.12
N ASN A 21 11.20 -3.85 -4.10
CA ASN A 21 10.60 -4.75 -5.06
C ASN A 21 11.65 -5.37 -6.00
N SER A 22 12.65 -4.60 -6.42
CA SER A 22 13.76 -5.13 -7.24
C SER A 22 14.52 -6.21 -6.49
N ILE A 23 14.93 -5.96 -5.24
CA ILE A 23 15.61 -6.96 -4.40
C ILE A 23 14.73 -8.21 -4.22
N ASN A 24 13.42 -8.02 -4.01
CA ASN A 24 12.48 -9.12 -3.84
C ASN A 24 12.38 -9.97 -5.11
N VAL A 25 12.17 -9.36 -6.28
CA VAL A 25 12.04 -10.07 -7.55
C VAL A 25 13.32 -10.82 -7.92
N PHE A 26 14.47 -10.14 -7.85
CA PHE A 26 15.77 -10.78 -8.14
C PHE A 26 16.09 -11.87 -7.13
N GLY A 27 15.84 -11.65 -5.85
CA GLY A 27 16.06 -12.64 -4.80
C GLY A 27 15.17 -13.87 -4.97
N ASN A 28 13.89 -13.68 -5.27
CA ASN A 28 12.97 -14.78 -5.56
C ASN A 28 13.43 -15.57 -6.79
N ALA A 29 13.77 -14.89 -7.88
CA ALA A 29 14.27 -15.55 -9.10
C ALA A 29 15.53 -16.36 -8.82
N LEU A 30 16.48 -15.81 -8.09
CA LEU A 30 17.74 -16.50 -7.77
C LEU A 30 17.51 -17.73 -6.89
N LEU A 31 16.68 -17.63 -5.83
CA LEU A 31 16.50 -18.73 -4.88
C LEU A 31 15.55 -19.81 -5.40
N ILE A 32 14.56 -19.46 -6.21
CA ILE A 32 13.64 -20.44 -6.80
C ILE A 32 14.30 -21.15 -7.97
N PHE A 33 14.84 -20.40 -8.95
CA PHE A 33 15.38 -20.99 -10.19
C PHE A 33 16.85 -21.40 -10.04
N GLY A 34 17.68 -20.66 -9.27
CA GLY A 34 19.09 -20.98 -9.09
C GLY A 34 19.35 -22.06 -8.03
N PHE A 35 18.70 -21.94 -6.87
CA PHE A 35 18.93 -22.85 -5.75
C PHE A 35 17.81 -23.89 -5.56
N HIS A 36 16.77 -23.90 -6.40
CA HIS A 36 15.62 -24.81 -6.33
C HIS A 36 14.98 -24.91 -4.94
N ARG A 37 15.04 -23.83 -4.15
CA ARG A 37 14.39 -23.76 -2.84
C ARG A 37 12.91 -23.45 -3.03
N GLY A 38 12.04 -24.26 -2.45
CA GLY A 38 10.59 -24.10 -2.52
C GLY A 38 10.08 -22.85 -1.79
N VAL A 39 9.22 -23.00 -0.82
CA VAL A 39 8.56 -21.88 -0.09
C VAL A 39 9.59 -20.96 0.60
N GLU A 40 10.68 -21.51 1.11
CA GLU A 40 11.76 -20.73 1.72
C GLU A 40 12.41 -19.76 0.73
N GLY A 41 12.49 -20.13 -0.55
CA GLY A 41 13.05 -19.29 -1.61
C GLY A 41 12.25 -18.00 -1.87
N VAL A 42 11.01 -17.92 -1.43
CA VAL A 42 10.17 -16.71 -1.49
C VAL A 42 10.22 -15.93 -0.17
N ALA A 43 10.27 -16.63 0.95
CA ALA A 43 10.23 -16.03 2.28
C ALA A 43 11.51 -15.23 2.58
N ILE A 44 12.69 -15.80 2.31
CA ILE A 44 13.98 -15.16 2.60
C ILE A 44 14.15 -13.82 1.87
N PRO A 45 13.98 -13.73 0.53
CA PRO A 45 14.10 -12.44 -0.17
C PRO A 45 13.09 -11.41 0.29
N THR A 46 11.90 -11.84 0.70
CA THR A 46 10.87 -10.95 1.23
C THR A 46 11.31 -10.31 2.55
N VAL A 47 11.90 -11.07 3.46
CA VAL A 47 12.42 -10.55 4.73
C VAL A 47 13.63 -9.64 4.48
N VAL A 48 14.57 -10.07 3.63
CA VAL A 48 15.77 -9.30 3.30
C VAL A 48 15.41 -7.97 2.64
N SER A 49 14.55 -7.97 1.63
CA SER A 49 14.13 -6.75 0.92
C SER A 49 13.45 -5.73 1.85
N ARG A 50 12.61 -6.20 2.77
CA ARG A 50 11.97 -5.35 3.79
C ARG A 50 12.97 -4.84 4.82
N GLY A 51 13.94 -5.67 5.23
CA GLY A 51 15.03 -5.28 6.11
C GLY A 51 15.89 -4.17 5.50
N VAL A 52 16.30 -4.33 4.25
CA VAL A 52 17.06 -3.31 3.50
C VAL A 52 16.25 -2.02 3.38
N ALA A 53 14.96 -2.10 3.01
CA ALA A 53 14.10 -0.92 2.92
C ALA A 53 13.96 -0.19 4.28
N CYS A 54 13.88 -0.94 5.38
CA CYS A 54 13.85 -0.38 6.73
C CYS A 54 15.14 0.39 7.05
N VAL A 55 16.29 -0.21 6.80
CA VAL A 55 17.61 0.41 7.02
C VAL A 55 17.76 1.68 6.18
N VAL A 56 17.41 1.63 4.88
CA VAL A 56 17.48 2.80 3.99
C VAL A 56 16.60 3.94 4.51
N ILE A 57 15.37 3.64 4.92
CA ILE A 57 14.47 4.67 5.48
C ILE A 57 15.01 5.24 6.79
N LEU A 58 15.61 4.43 7.66
CA LEU A 58 16.20 4.90 8.90
C LEU A 58 17.40 5.80 8.65
N ILE A 59 18.27 5.45 7.69
CA ILE A 59 19.42 6.30 7.29
C ILE A 59 18.92 7.64 6.76
N LEU A 60 17.89 7.63 5.90
CA LEU A 60 17.31 8.85 5.34
C LEU A 60 16.62 9.72 6.41
N LEU A 61 16.00 9.12 7.42
CA LEU A 61 15.41 9.84 8.55
C LEU A 61 16.46 10.40 9.52
N ASN A 62 17.66 9.82 9.53
CA ASN A 62 18.76 10.32 10.36
C ASN A 62 19.52 11.49 9.68
N ASN A 63 19.28 11.75 8.41
CA ASN A 63 19.90 12.88 7.70
C ASN A 63 19.23 14.19 8.14
N GLN A 64 20.04 15.12 8.69
CA GLN A 64 19.60 16.41 9.23
C GLN A 64 19.16 17.41 8.14
N GLU A 65 19.37 17.13 6.88
CA GLU A 65 18.94 17.98 5.76
C GLU A 65 17.41 17.93 5.52
N HIS A 66 16.72 16.95 6.11
CA HIS A 66 15.27 16.84 5.99
C HIS A 66 14.56 17.62 7.11
N GLU A 67 13.45 18.26 6.78
CA GLU A 67 12.60 19.01 7.74
C GLU A 67 12.19 18.15 8.96
N LEU A 68 12.03 16.85 8.77
CA LEU A 68 11.80 15.89 9.84
C LEU A 68 13.01 14.95 9.93
N HIS A 69 13.77 15.09 10.99
CA HIS A 69 14.87 14.19 11.33
C HIS A 69 14.74 13.70 12.76
N ILE A 70 15.39 12.58 13.04
CA ILE A 70 15.38 12.00 14.38
C ILE A 70 16.41 12.75 15.23
N LEU A 71 15.94 13.45 16.27
CA LEU A 71 16.80 14.16 17.22
C LEU A 71 17.57 13.17 18.10
N HIS A 72 18.90 13.30 18.14
CA HIS A 72 19.74 12.64 19.13
C HIS A 72 20.03 13.60 20.30
N PRO A 73 19.96 13.14 21.56
CA PRO A 73 19.56 11.82 22.05
C PRO A 73 18.04 11.64 22.01
N TYR A 74 17.60 10.43 21.73
CA TYR A 74 16.19 10.07 21.69
C TYR A 74 15.50 10.39 23.01
N PRO A 75 14.63 11.41 23.10
CA PRO A 75 13.81 11.57 24.27
C PRO A 75 12.65 10.56 24.18
N PHE A 76 12.82 9.37 24.74
CA PHE A 76 11.77 8.36 24.88
C PHE A 76 10.68 8.83 25.85
N LYS A 77 10.10 10.00 25.61
CA LYS A 77 8.95 10.49 26.36
C LYS A 77 7.70 10.26 25.54
N ILE A 78 6.95 9.24 25.88
CA ILE A 78 5.63 8.98 25.29
C ILE A 78 4.71 10.15 25.69
N LYS A 79 4.37 10.99 24.72
CA LYS A 79 3.38 12.05 24.89
C LYS A 79 1.99 11.43 24.76
N TRP A 80 1.38 11.09 25.91
CA TRP A 80 0.09 10.41 25.99
C TRP A 80 -1.02 11.12 25.20
N ASN A 81 -1.03 12.45 25.19
CA ASN A 81 -2.00 13.25 24.44
C ASN A 81 -1.90 13.06 22.93
N VAL A 82 -0.69 12.89 22.40
CA VAL A 82 -0.48 12.61 20.96
C VAL A 82 -0.87 11.18 20.64
N LEU A 83 -0.47 10.23 21.48
CA LEU A 83 -0.82 8.82 21.34
C LEU A 83 -2.33 8.61 21.33
N LYS A 84 -3.06 9.28 22.26
CA LYS A 84 -4.52 9.21 22.33
C LYS A 84 -5.18 9.71 21.03
N LYS A 85 -4.68 10.79 20.44
CA LYS A 85 -5.20 11.30 19.14
C LYS A 85 -4.96 10.30 18.00
N ILE A 86 -3.79 9.70 17.96
CA ILE A 86 -3.45 8.69 16.94
C ILE A 86 -4.33 7.45 17.09
N LEU A 87 -4.50 6.96 18.32
CA LEU A 87 -5.34 5.79 18.61
C LEU A 87 -6.83 6.06 18.33
N TYR A 88 -7.31 7.26 18.62
CA TYR A 88 -8.69 7.65 18.35
C TYR A 88 -9.08 7.52 16.86
N ILE A 89 -8.14 7.80 15.97
CA ILE A 89 -8.33 7.63 14.52
C ILE A 89 -7.94 6.22 14.08
N GLY A 90 -6.87 5.67 14.65
CA GLY A 90 -6.29 4.40 14.24
C GLY A 90 -7.15 3.18 14.61
N ILE A 91 -7.78 3.19 15.80
CA ILE A 91 -8.60 2.06 16.27
C ILE A 91 -9.82 1.83 15.36
N PRO A 92 -10.68 2.84 15.06
CA PRO A 92 -11.80 2.64 14.16
C PRO A 92 -11.37 2.17 12.77
N ASN A 93 -10.33 2.75 12.20
CA ASN A 93 -9.79 2.36 10.89
C ASN A 93 -9.21 0.92 10.92
N GLY A 94 -8.54 0.55 12.00
CA GLY A 94 -8.07 -0.82 12.21
C GLY A 94 -9.20 -1.83 12.31
N LEU A 95 -10.28 -1.50 13.03
CA LEU A 95 -11.48 -2.34 13.15
C LEU A 95 -12.18 -2.52 11.79
N GLU A 96 -12.36 -1.43 11.03
CA GLU A 96 -12.94 -1.45 9.68
C GLU A 96 -12.16 -2.42 8.77
N ASN A 97 -10.83 -2.25 8.70
CA ASN A 97 -9.97 -3.13 7.91
C ASN A 97 -10.03 -4.59 8.39
N SER A 98 -10.09 -4.83 9.71
CA SER A 98 -10.20 -6.16 10.28
C SER A 98 -11.52 -6.83 9.90
N MET A 99 -12.63 -6.11 9.98
CA MET A 99 -13.95 -6.62 9.57
C MET A 99 -13.99 -6.95 8.07
N PHE A 100 -13.37 -6.11 7.24
CA PHE A 100 -13.26 -6.37 5.80
C PHE A 100 -12.45 -7.64 5.52
N GLN A 101 -11.34 -7.86 6.24
CA GLN A 101 -10.55 -9.08 6.09
C GLN A 101 -11.26 -10.31 6.62
N LEU A 102 -12.00 -10.22 7.72
CA LEU A 102 -12.84 -11.31 8.21
C LEU A 102 -13.91 -11.69 7.19
N GLY A 103 -14.54 -10.71 6.54
CA GLY A 103 -15.48 -10.95 5.44
C GLY A 103 -14.84 -11.71 4.28
N LYS A 104 -13.63 -11.31 3.87
CA LYS A 104 -12.87 -12.04 2.83
C LYS A 104 -12.55 -13.48 3.23
N ILE A 105 -12.17 -13.73 4.48
CA ILE A 105 -11.87 -15.07 4.99
C ILE A 105 -13.14 -15.92 4.99
N ALA A 106 -14.27 -15.37 5.43
CA ALA A 106 -15.55 -16.08 5.42
C ALA A 106 -15.97 -16.48 4.00
N VAL A 107 -15.87 -15.57 3.03
CA VAL A 107 -16.13 -15.86 1.60
C VAL A 107 -15.18 -16.94 1.09
N LEU A 108 -13.88 -16.84 1.39
CA LEU A 108 -12.89 -17.82 0.97
C LEU A 108 -13.19 -19.22 1.57
N SER A 109 -13.63 -19.27 2.81
CA SER A 109 -14.04 -20.51 3.47
C SER A 109 -15.24 -21.17 2.77
N LEU A 110 -16.23 -20.39 2.36
CA LEU A 110 -17.38 -20.89 1.58
C LEU A 110 -16.95 -21.40 0.21
N VAL A 111 -16.11 -20.65 -0.50
CA VAL A 111 -15.61 -21.02 -1.82
C VAL A 111 -14.73 -22.28 -1.75
N SER A 112 -13.97 -22.47 -0.68
CA SER A 112 -13.14 -23.67 -0.50
C SER A 112 -13.97 -24.96 -0.40
N GLY A 113 -15.20 -24.86 0.10
CA GLY A 113 -16.15 -25.99 0.12
C GLY A 113 -16.69 -26.39 -1.26
N LEU A 114 -16.55 -25.51 -2.28
CA LEU A 114 -17.02 -25.76 -3.65
C LEU A 114 -15.96 -26.47 -4.55
N GLY A 115 -14.80 -26.78 -3.99
CA GLY A 115 -13.74 -27.49 -4.69
C GLY A 115 -12.61 -26.59 -5.20
N THR A 116 -11.54 -27.23 -5.67
CA THR A 116 -10.28 -26.58 -6.07
C THR A 116 -10.44 -25.64 -7.29
N ALA A 117 -11.29 -26.00 -8.24
CA ALA A 117 -11.57 -25.18 -9.43
C ALA A 117 -12.20 -23.84 -9.05
N SER A 118 -13.16 -23.85 -8.12
CA SER A 118 -13.81 -22.62 -7.61
C SER A 118 -12.81 -21.74 -6.84
N LEU A 119 -11.91 -22.37 -6.09
CA LEU A 119 -10.86 -21.66 -5.35
C LEU A 119 -9.87 -20.99 -6.30
N ALA A 120 -9.46 -21.67 -7.37
CA ALA A 120 -8.61 -21.10 -8.41
C ALA A 120 -9.29 -19.92 -9.13
N ALA A 121 -10.55 -20.08 -9.53
CA ALA A 121 -11.33 -19.01 -10.15
C ALA A 121 -11.47 -17.78 -9.24
N ASN A 122 -11.71 -17.98 -7.94
CA ASN A 122 -11.76 -16.90 -6.96
C ASN A 122 -10.41 -16.18 -6.82
N ALA A 123 -9.29 -16.92 -6.85
CA ALA A 123 -7.96 -16.32 -6.79
C ALA A 123 -7.66 -15.45 -8.03
N VAL A 124 -8.01 -15.91 -9.24
CA VAL A 124 -7.89 -15.15 -10.49
C VAL A 124 -8.77 -13.90 -10.42
N GLY A 125 -10.04 -14.05 -10.02
CA GLY A 125 -10.97 -12.93 -9.88
C GLY A 125 -10.46 -11.86 -8.91
N ASN A 126 -9.91 -12.26 -7.76
CA ASN A 126 -9.30 -11.34 -6.80
C ASN A 126 -8.08 -10.60 -7.36
N ASN A 127 -7.24 -11.28 -8.15
CA ASN A 127 -6.10 -10.64 -8.80
C ASN A 127 -6.56 -9.57 -9.80
N ILE A 128 -7.53 -9.88 -10.64
CA ILE A 128 -8.12 -8.92 -11.61
C ILE A 128 -8.74 -7.73 -10.87
N ALA A 129 -9.51 -7.99 -9.81
CA ALA A 129 -10.10 -6.93 -8.98
C ALA A 129 -9.04 -6.02 -8.33
N ASN A 130 -7.93 -6.59 -7.86
CA ASN A 130 -6.83 -5.80 -7.31
C ASN A 130 -6.23 -4.84 -8.36
N PHE A 131 -6.04 -5.29 -9.61
CA PHE A 131 -5.59 -4.40 -10.69
C PHE A 131 -6.58 -3.26 -10.96
N ALA A 132 -7.88 -3.56 -10.96
CA ALA A 132 -8.92 -2.56 -11.18
C ALA A 132 -8.97 -1.47 -10.08
N ILE A 133 -8.61 -1.81 -8.84
CA ILE A 133 -8.63 -0.90 -7.69
C ILE A 133 -7.36 -0.05 -7.58
N LEU A 134 -6.23 -0.46 -8.18
CA LEU A 134 -4.93 0.23 -8.04
C LEU A 134 -4.97 1.74 -8.30
N PRO A 135 -5.62 2.26 -9.35
CA PRO A 135 -5.70 3.70 -9.57
C PRO A 135 -6.38 4.42 -8.41
N GLY A 136 -7.51 3.89 -7.91
CA GLY A 136 -8.25 4.47 -6.78
C GLY A 136 -7.40 4.54 -5.51
N MET A 137 -6.66 3.48 -5.17
CA MET A 137 -5.75 3.50 -4.04
C MET A 137 -4.66 4.58 -4.19
N SER A 138 -4.14 4.78 -5.40
CA SER A 138 -3.11 5.78 -5.68
C SER A 138 -3.63 7.19 -5.48
N PHE A 139 -4.82 7.50 -6.00
CA PHE A 139 -5.50 8.79 -5.78
C PHE A 139 -5.85 9.01 -4.32
N GLY A 140 -6.31 7.98 -3.61
CA GLY A 140 -6.59 8.04 -2.18
C GLY A 140 -5.37 8.45 -1.36
N PHE A 141 -4.19 7.88 -1.62
CA PHE A 141 -2.94 8.29 -0.95
C PHE A 141 -2.52 9.71 -1.30
N ALA A 142 -2.70 10.15 -2.54
CA ALA A 142 -2.39 11.52 -2.95
C ALA A 142 -3.34 12.52 -2.26
N LEU A 143 -4.64 12.24 -2.28
CA LEU A 143 -5.65 13.07 -1.65
C LEU A 143 -5.42 13.19 -0.13
N LEU A 144 -5.10 12.09 0.55
CA LEU A 144 -4.79 12.09 1.97
C LEU A 144 -3.62 13.04 2.29
N THR A 145 -2.57 13.03 1.46
CA THR A 145 -1.40 13.89 1.66
C THR A 145 -1.75 15.36 1.47
N VAL A 146 -2.45 15.70 0.37
CA VAL A 146 -2.84 17.09 0.07
C VAL A 146 -3.81 17.62 1.13
N CYS A 147 -4.82 16.85 1.51
CA CYS A 147 -5.77 17.25 2.54
C CYS A 147 -5.09 17.46 3.90
N ALA A 148 -4.14 16.59 4.28
CA ALA A 148 -3.41 16.73 5.54
C ALA A 148 -2.59 18.02 5.57
N GLN A 149 -1.96 18.40 4.45
CA GLN A 149 -1.21 19.65 4.34
C GLN A 149 -2.13 20.88 4.41
N CYS A 150 -3.25 20.87 3.69
CA CYS A 150 -4.22 21.98 3.71
C CYS A 150 -4.85 22.16 5.11
N VAL A 151 -5.18 21.06 5.79
CA VAL A 151 -5.69 21.10 7.17
C VAL A 151 -4.62 21.65 8.12
N GLY A 152 -3.35 21.25 7.93
CA GLY A 152 -2.23 21.77 8.71
C GLY A 152 -2.00 23.27 8.52
N ALA A 153 -2.28 23.79 7.33
CA ALA A 153 -2.25 25.21 7.00
C ALA A 153 -3.50 25.99 7.47
N GLY A 154 -4.55 25.30 7.92
CA GLY A 154 -5.81 25.91 8.34
C GLY A 154 -6.74 26.32 7.19
N ASP A 155 -6.43 25.94 5.94
CA ASP A 155 -7.20 26.31 4.76
C ASP A 155 -8.21 25.22 4.37
N PHE A 156 -9.36 25.25 5.00
CA PHE A 156 -10.45 24.29 4.76
C PHE A 156 -11.15 24.48 3.40
N GLU A 157 -11.08 25.65 2.81
CA GLU A 157 -11.63 25.90 1.48
C GLU A 157 -10.83 25.14 0.41
N GLN A 158 -9.51 25.13 0.50
CA GLN A 158 -8.66 24.34 -0.36
C GLN A 158 -8.88 22.81 -0.18
N VAL A 159 -9.09 22.34 1.04
CA VAL A 159 -9.45 20.92 1.28
C VAL A 159 -10.66 20.52 0.46
N LYS A 160 -11.73 21.33 0.53
CA LYS A 160 -12.99 21.08 -0.19
C LYS A 160 -12.79 21.11 -1.71
N TYR A 161 -12.01 22.07 -2.18
CA TYR A 161 -11.71 22.23 -3.60
C TYR A 161 -10.93 21.02 -4.14
N TYR A 162 -9.81 20.67 -3.49
CA TYR A 162 -8.99 19.54 -3.92
C TYR A 162 -9.73 18.20 -3.83
N THR A 163 -10.47 17.98 -2.75
CA THR A 163 -11.29 16.76 -2.62
C THR A 163 -12.24 16.61 -3.79
N LYS A 164 -13.01 17.65 -4.10
CA LYS A 164 -13.97 17.61 -5.20
C LYS A 164 -13.31 17.41 -6.57
N HIS A 165 -12.18 18.07 -6.79
CA HIS A 165 -11.48 17.99 -8.06
C HIS A 165 -10.80 16.63 -8.24
N MET A 166 -10.09 16.15 -7.24
CA MET A 166 -9.40 14.85 -7.29
C MET A 166 -10.38 13.69 -7.39
N MET A 167 -11.52 13.72 -6.69
CA MET A 167 -12.56 12.71 -6.84
C MET A 167 -13.10 12.62 -8.28
N ARG A 168 -13.30 13.75 -8.96
CA ARG A 168 -13.73 13.72 -10.37
C ARG A 168 -12.70 13.03 -11.27
N VAL A 169 -11.41 13.37 -11.09
CA VAL A 169 -10.33 12.76 -11.87
C VAL A 169 -10.21 11.28 -11.54
N GLU A 170 -10.34 10.93 -10.26
CA GLU A 170 -10.33 9.53 -9.80
C GLU A 170 -11.45 8.71 -10.45
N TYR A 171 -12.69 9.20 -10.46
CA TYR A 171 -13.80 8.52 -11.12
C TYR A 171 -13.54 8.31 -12.60
N LEU A 172 -13.03 9.31 -13.32
CA LEU A 172 -12.69 9.16 -14.74
C LEU A 172 -11.60 8.11 -14.96
N CYS A 173 -10.55 8.14 -14.14
CA CYS A 173 -9.48 7.14 -14.21
C CYS A 173 -9.97 5.73 -13.87
N LEU A 174 -10.83 5.59 -12.85
CA LEU A 174 -11.41 4.30 -12.49
C LEU A 174 -12.33 3.75 -13.59
N ILE A 175 -13.17 4.58 -14.18
CA ILE A 175 -14.02 4.17 -15.30
C ILE A 175 -13.15 3.71 -16.49
N ALA A 176 -12.12 4.49 -16.85
CA ALA A 176 -11.23 4.14 -17.95
C ALA A 176 -10.46 2.84 -17.66
N SER A 177 -9.88 2.68 -16.47
CA SER A 177 -9.13 1.46 -16.11
C SER A 177 -10.03 0.24 -16.02
N ASN A 178 -11.24 0.36 -15.45
CA ASN A 178 -12.18 -0.75 -15.40
C ASN A 178 -12.68 -1.15 -16.79
N LEU A 179 -12.90 -0.18 -17.68
CA LEU A 179 -13.25 -0.48 -19.08
C LEU A 179 -12.15 -1.26 -19.79
N ILE A 180 -10.89 -0.86 -19.60
CA ILE A 180 -9.73 -1.60 -20.15
C ILE A 180 -9.68 -3.02 -19.59
N VAL A 181 -9.87 -3.20 -18.28
CA VAL A 181 -9.87 -4.53 -17.64
C VAL A 181 -11.00 -5.40 -18.19
N ILE A 182 -12.22 -4.86 -18.36
CA ILE A 182 -13.35 -5.60 -18.93
C ILE A 182 -13.07 -6.02 -20.36
N LEU A 183 -12.52 -5.14 -21.20
CA LEU A 183 -12.17 -5.45 -22.58
C LEU A 183 -11.04 -6.48 -22.70
N ALA A 184 -10.08 -6.45 -21.75
CA ALA A 184 -8.98 -7.40 -21.68
C ALA A 184 -9.36 -8.73 -21.00
N LEU A 185 -10.52 -8.82 -20.35
CA LEU A 185 -10.94 -9.98 -19.58
C LEU A 185 -10.92 -11.29 -20.36
N PRO A 186 -11.48 -11.39 -21.60
CA PRO A 186 -11.44 -12.63 -22.37
C PRO A 186 -10.01 -13.07 -22.71
N PHE A 187 -9.12 -12.11 -22.97
CA PHE A 187 -7.70 -12.41 -23.22
C PHE A 187 -6.99 -12.88 -21.94
N ILE A 188 -7.24 -12.23 -20.81
CA ILE A 188 -6.66 -12.61 -19.52
C ILE A 188 -7.11 -14.04 -19.13
N LEU A 189 -8.39 -14.35 -19.29
CA LEU A 189 -8.94 -15.66 -18.96
C LEU A 189 -8.45 -16.77 -19.91
N SER A 190 -8.02 -16.45 -21.13
CA SER A 190 -7.45 -17.44 -22.06
C SER A 190 -6.04 -17.89 -21.69
N VAL A 191 -5.36 -17.15 -20.79
CA VAL A 191 -3.99 -17.46 -20.33
C VAL A 191 -4.01 -18.34 -19.08
N TYR A 192 -5.13 -18.37 -18.37
CA TYR A 192 -5.33 -19.20 -17.17
C TYR A 192 -6.10 -20.48 -17.48
#